data_55b0c028ca1e08fe3954b75ee9d81460
#
_entry.id   55b0c028ca1e08fe3954b75ee9d81460
#
_cell.length_a   1.000
_cell.length_b   1.000
_cell.length_c   1.000
_cell.angle_alpha   90.00
_cell.angle_beta   90.00
_cell.angle_gamma   90.00
#
_symmetry.space_group_name_H-M   'P 1'
#
loop_
_entity.id
_entity.type
_entity.pdbx_description
1 polymer ?
#
loop_
_entity_poly.entity_id
_entity_poly.type
_entity_poly.pdbx_seq_one_letter_code
_entity_poly.pdbx_strand_id
1 'polypeptide(L)'
;ISIMLEEIGYDYKITKIDLDKGEQFKSDFKKISPFSKIPVIIDQKNNKTIFESGAILIYLAEQSGKFYDINNRLEINQWLMAQMGYVGPMLGQHHQFHHYNPGKSQFGEDRYFKISKKIYDNLDERLSNSKYLSGEDYTIADIGTFPWIARHKWHDIGLINYVNLTRWYKDISKREAVIKGFSIMNEKETIPKP
;
A
#
# COMPACT_ATOMS: atom_id res chain seq x y z
N ILE A 1 -4.11 -3.99 -3.19
CA ILE A 1 -5.01 -5.16 -3.27
C ILE A 1 -4.74 -5.97 -4.53
N SER A 2 -4.61 -5.32 -5.69
CA SER A 2 -4.26 -6.00 -6.94
C SER A 2 -2.99 -6.87 -6.80
N ILE A 3 -1.93 -6.35 -6.20
CA ILE A 3 -0.72 -7.13 -5.90
C ILE A 3 -1.06 -8.39 -5.09
N MET A 4 -1.87 -8.27 -4.06
CA MET A 4 -2.25 -9.44 -3.24
C MET A 4 -3.01 -10.48 -4.06
N LEU A 5 -3.96 -10.06 -4.89
CA LEU A 5 -4.73 -10.95 -5.75
C LEU A 5 -3.84 -11.72 -6.75
N GLU A 6 -2.86 -11.02 -7.35
CA GLU A 6 -1.86 -11.65 -8.21
C GLU A 6 -0.94 -12.62 -7.45
N GLU A 7 -0.49 -12.26 -6.24
CA GLU A 7 0.37 -13.11 -5.39
C GLU A 7 -0.31 -14.41 -4.96
N ILE A 8 -1.61 -14.38 -4.72
CA ILE A 8 -2.35 -15.59 -4.34
C ILE A 8 -2.88 -16.37 -5.54
N GLY A 9 -2.90 -15.74 -6.74
CA GLY A 9 -3.36 -16.36 -7.98
C GLY A 9 -4.89 -16.50 -8.06
N TYR A 10 -5.62 -15.56 -7.50
CA TYR A 10 -7.09 -15.57 -7.58
C TYR A 10 -7.58 -14.88 -8.85
N ASP A 11 -8.58 -15.45 -9.48
CA ASP A 11 -9.33 -14.79 -10.54
C ASP A 11 -10.16 -13.64 -9.98
N TYR A 12 -10.12 -12.49 -10.65
CA TYR A 12 -10.87 -11.33 -10.23
C TYR A 12 -11.28 -10.43 -11.40
N LYS A 13 -12.33 -9.66 -11.19
CA LYS A 13 -12.80 -8.64 -12.10
C LYS A 13 -12.61 -7.26 -11.46
N ILE A 14 -12.12 -6.31 -12.26
CA ILE A 14 -11.94 -4.92 -11.81
C ILE A 14 -13.15 -4.09 -12.24
N THR A 15 -13.66 -3.31 -11.30
CA THR A 15 -14.60 -2.22 -11.56
C THR A 15 -13.92 -0.90 -11.20
N LYS A 16 -13.64 -0.08 -12.19
CA LYS A 16 -13.05 1.24 -11.98
C LYS A 16 -14.11 2.18 -11.44
N ILE A 17 -13.75 2.91 -10.39
CA ILE A 17 -14.54 4.03 -9.84
C ILE A 17 -13.85 5.33 -10.22
N ASP A 18 -14.53 6.17 -10.98
CA ASP A 18 -14.01 7.47 -11.42
C ASP A 18 -14.15 8.48 -10.27
N LEU A 19 -13.05 8.71 -9.57
CA LEU A 19 -13.02 9.61 -8.40
C LEU A 19 -13.22 11.07 -8.81
N ASP A 20 -12.74 11.46 -9.99
CA ASP A 20 -12.84 12.84 -10.49
C ASP A 20 -14.31 13.18 -10.82
N LYS A 21 -15.08 12.18 -11.25
CA LYS A 21 -16.54 12.31 -11.45
C LYS A 21 -17.37 12.10 -10.20
N GLY A 22 -16.74 11.86 -9.06
CA GLY A 22 -17.44 11.68 -7.79
C GLY A 22 -18.24 10.38 -7.71
N GLU A 23 -17.89 9.34 -8.48
CA GLU A 23 -18.61 8.07 -8.48
C GLU A 23 -18.61 7.37 -7.13
N GLN A 24 -17.59 7.61 -6.29
CA GLN A 24 -17.51 7.11 -4.93
C GLN A 24 -18.60 7.67 -4.00
N PHE A 25 -19.28 8.74 -4.39
CA PHE A 25 -20.37 9.34 -3.62
C PHE A 25 -21.76 8.86 -4.05
N LYS A 26 -21.86 8.04 -5.11
CA LYS A 26 -23.14 7.44 -5.54
C LYS A 26 -23.68 6.51 -4.45
N SER A 27 -25.02 6.47 -4.32
CA SER A 27 -25.71 5.71 -3.27
C SER A 27 -25.30 4.24 -3.24
N ASP A 28 -25.15 3.60 -4.39
CA ASP A 28 -24.81 2.18 -4.47
C ASP A 28 -23.39 1.90 -4.01
N PHE A 29 -22.43 2.79 -4.32
CA PHE A 29 -21.07 2.63 -3.81
C PHE A 29 -21.01 2.88 -2.29
N LYS A 30 -21.78 3.84 -1.77
CA LYS A 30 -21.84 4.10 -0.32
C LYS A 30 -22.36 2.91 0.49
N LYS A 31 -23.21 2.05 -0.09
CA LYS A 31 -23.67 0.82 0.56
C LYS A 31 -22.55 -0.18 0.84
N ILE A 32 -21.51 -0.17 0.00
CA ILE A 32 -20.36 -1.09 0.09
C ILE A 32 -19.11 -0.42 0.65
N SER A 33 -19.05 0.92 0.67
CA SER A 33 -17.97 1.71 1.23
C SER A 33 -18.52 2.88 2.04
N PRO A 34 -18.72 2.72 3.35
CA PRO A 34 -19.35 3.76 4.20
C PRO A 34 -18.61 5.11 4.16
N PHE A 35 -17.30 5.09 3.99
CA PHE A 35 -16.47 6.29 3.90
C PHE A 35 -16.23 6.77 2.46
N SER A 36 -16.90 6.16 1.47
CA SER A 36 -16.72 6.50 0.05
C SER A 36 -15.28 6.40 -0.43
N LYS A 37 -14.56 5.37 0.04
CA LYS A 37 -13.16 5.10 -0.28
C LYS A 37 -13.00 3.81 -1.08
N ILE A 38 -11.98 3.79 -1.93
CA ILE A 38 -11.45 2.59 -2.57
C ILE A 38 -10.18 2.14 -1.82
N PRO A 39 -9.82 0.85 -1.83
CA PRO A 39 -10.50 -0.27 -2.49
C PRO A 39 -11.68 -0.85 -1.70
N VAL A 40 -12.55 -1.56 -2.41
CA VAL A 40 -13.55 -2.48 -1.86
C VAL A 40 -13.46 -3.78 -2.66
N ILE A 41 -13.62 -4.92 -2.04
CA ILE A 41 -13.81 -6.20 -2.72
C ILE A 41 -15.18 -6.79 -2.44
N ILE A 42 -15.71 -7.53 -3.41
CA ILE A 42 -16.90 -8.36 -3.26
C ILE A 42 -16.48 -9.80 -3.55
N ASP A 43 -16.41 -10.61 -2.51
CA ASP A 43 -16.17 -12.03 -2.65
C ASP A 43 -17.49 -12.72 -3.00
N GLN A 44 -17.63 -13.09 -4.28
CA GLN A 44 -18.86 -13.72 -4.79
C GLN A 44 -19.05 -15.15 -4.24
N LYS A 45 -17.94 -15.85 -3.94
CA LYS A 45 -18.02 -17.22 -3.42
C LYS A 45 -18.58 -17.26 -2.00
N ASN A 46 -18.17 -16.31 -1.16
CA ASN A 46 -18.57 -16.25 0.24
C ASN A 46 -19.66 -15.19 0.49
N ASN A 47 -20.13 -14.49 -0.55
CA ASN A 47 -21.11 -13.41 -0.50
C ASN A 47 -20.73 -12.34 0.55
N LYS A 48 -19.46 -11.91 0.52
CA LYS A 48 -18.92 -10.92 1.46
C LYS A 48 -18.46 -9.68 0.73
N THR A 49 -18.82 -8.52 1.27
CA THR A 49 -18.28 -7.22 0.85
C THR A 49 -17.31 -6.74 1.93
N ILE A 50 -16.08 -6.44 1.54
CA ILE A 50 -15.03 -6.02 2.47
C ILE A 50 -14.45 -4.69 1.98
N PHE A 51 -14.45 -3.70 2.85
CA PHE A 51 -13.76 -2.41 2.68
C PHE A 51 -12.58 -2.32 3.66
N GLU A 52 -11.78 -1.26 3.59
CA GLU A 52 -10.48 -1.08 4.23
C GLU A 52 -9.39 -2.03 3.69
N SER A 53 -8.35 -1.45 3.09
CA SER A 53 -7.30 -2.24 2.43
C SER A 53 -6.58 -3.20 3.39
N GLY A 54 -6.38 -2.83 4.66
CA GLY A 54 -5.81 -3.72 5.66
C GLY A 54 -6.71 -4.92 5.96
N ALA A 55 -8.01 -4.69 6.13
CA ALA A 55 -8.97 -5.76 6.35
C ALA A 55 -9.08 -6.70 5.14
N ILE A 56 -9.04 -6.13 3.93
CA ILE A 56 -9.02 -6.91 2.68
C ILE A 56 -7.78 -7.79 2.61
N LEU A 57 -6.59 -7.25 2.94
CA LEU A 57 -5.33 -8.01 2.93
C LEU A 57 -5.39 -9.18 3.92
N ILE A 58 -5.84 -8.95 5.16
CA ILE A 58 -6.01 -10.01 6.16
C ILE A 58 -6.98 -11.08 5.65
N TYR A 59 -8.16 -10.66 5.15
CA TYR A 59 -9.17 -11.58 4.62
C TYR A 59 -8.61 -12.48 3.51
N LEU A 60 -7.97 -11.88 2.51
CA LEU A 60 -7.39 -12.63 1.38
C LEU A 60 -6.26 -13.56 1.83
N ALA A 61 -5.44 -13.14 2.78
CA ALA A 61 -4.38 -13.95 3.33
C ALA A 61 -4.92 -15.16 4.11
N GLU A 62 -5.94 -14.97 4.96
CA GLU A 62 -6.61 -16.05 5.67
C GLU A 62 -7.30 -17.03 4.72
N GLN A 63 -7.97 -16.53 3.66
CA GLN A 63 -8.61 -17.40 2.67
C GLN A 63 -7.62 -18.21 1.84
N SER A 64 -6.45 -17.67 1.54
CA SER A 64 -5.42 -18.33 0.73
C SER A 64 -4.41 -19.15 1.54
N GLY A 65 -4.30 -18.90 2.84
CA GLY A 65 -3.25 -19.46 3.70
C GLY A 65 -1.84 -18.93 3.37
N LYS A 66 -1.72 -17.75 2.69
CA LYS A 66 -0.44 -17.20 2.25
C LYS A 66 -0.18 -15.83 2.88
N PHE A 67 1.09 -15.50 3.10
CA PHE A 67 1.58 -14.17 3.53
C PHE A 67 1.11 -13.70 4.90
N TYR A 68 0.59 -14.62 5.75
CA TYR A 68 0.05 -14.30 7.07
C TYR A 68 0.19 -15.50 8.02
N ASP A 69 1.43 -15.82 8.40
CA ASP A 69 1.72 -16.93 9.31
C ASP A 69 1.09 -16.68 10.69
N ILE A 70 0.34 -17.67 11.18
CA ILE A 70 -0.32 -17.64 12.48
C ILE A 70 0.67 -17.47 13.63
N ASN A 71 1.87 -18.04 13.52
CA ASN A 71 2.90 -17.97 14.55
C ASN A 71 3.57 -16.58 14.60
N ASN A 72 3.53 -15.82 13.51
CA ASN A 72 4.08 -14.46 13.40
C ASN A 72 3.00 -13.38 13.28
N ARG A 73 1.73 -13.75 13.50
CA ARG A 73 0.58 -12.88 13.24
C ARG A 73 0.64 -11.55 13.99
N LEU A 74 1.16 -11.54 15.21
CA LEU A 74 1.26 -10.30 15.98
C LEU A 74 2.19 -9.29 15.31
N GLU A 75 3.39 -9.73 14.94
CA GLU A 75 4.37 -8.86 14.26
C GLU A 75 3.85 -8.37 12.89
N ILE A 76 3.24 -9.26 12.10
CA ILE A 76 2.63 -8.91 10.82
C ILE A 76 1.54 -7.85 11.02
N ASN A 77 0.67 -8.01 12.01
CA ASN A 77 -0.38 -7.05 12.32
C ASN A 77 0.18 -5.70 12.80
N GLN A 78 1.22 -5.69 13.62
CA GLN A 78 1.86 -4.44 14.06
C GLN A 78 2.34 -3.62 12.85
N TRP A 79 3.05 -4.23 11.91
CA TRP A 79 3.55 -3.54 10.71
C TRP A 79 2.44 -3.19 9.73
N LEU A 80 1.42 -4.05 9.57
CA LEU A 80 0.25 -3.74 8.77
C LEU A 80 -0.53 -2.55 9.37
N MET A 81 -0.75 -2.52 10.68
CA MET A 81 -1.44 -1.42 11.34
C MET A 81 -0.60 -0.13 11.33
N ALA A 82 0.73 -0.23 11.46
CA ALA A 82 1.62 0.92 11.26
C ALA A 82 1.49 1.50 9.85
N GLN A 83 1.35 0.65 8.83
CA GLN A 83 1.07 1.11 7.47
C GLN A 83 -0.29 1.80 7.39
N MET A 84 -1.37 1.18 7.90
CA MET A 84 -2.74 1.71 7.82
C MET A 84 -2.92 3.00 8.62
N GLY A 85 -2.34 3.06 9.81
CA GLY A 85 -2.53 4.19 10.74
C GLY A 85 -1.53 5.32 10.58
N TYR A 86 -0.36 5.05 9.97
CA TYR A 86 0.70 6.04 9.94
C TYR A 86 1.38 6.18 8.56
N VAL A 87 2.01 5.13 8.03
CA VAL A 87 2.79 5.24 6.78
C VAL A 87 1.91 5.75 5.63
N GLY A 88 0.83 5.05 5.33
CA GLY A 88 -0.10 5.41 4.25
C GLY A 88 -0.71 6.79 4.43
N PRO A 89 -1.38 7.08 5.56
CA PRO A 89 -1.98 8.38 5.80
C PRO A 89 -0.99 9.55 5.74
N MET A 90 0.19 9.42 6.32
CA MET A 90 1.16 10.53 6.36
C MET A 90 1.82 10.78 5.01
N LEU A 91 2.20 9.72 4.27
CA LEU A 91 2.68 9.86 2.90
C LEU A 91 1.58 10.41 1.97
N GLY A 92 0.32 10.01 2.20
CA GLY A 92 -0.83 10.57 1.50
C GLY A 92 -1.02 12.06 1.73
N GLN A 93 -0.84 12.53 2.97
CA GLN A 93 -0.84 13.97 3.26
C GLN A 93 0.35 14.67 2.59
N HIS A 94 1.53 14.05 2.59
CA HIS A 94 2.66 14.60 1.85
C HIS A 94 2.35 14.75 0.36
N HIS A 95 1.74 13.73 -0.29
CA HIS A 95 1.27 13.86 -1.67
C HIS A 95 0.30 15.04 -1.82
N GLN A 96 -0.64 15.21 -0.87
CA GLN A 96 -1.64 16.27 -0.93
C GLN A 96 -1.01 17.66 -0.93
N PHE A 97 -0.03 17.91 -0.06
CA PHE A 97 0.58 19.24 0.07
C PHE A 97 1.71 19.46 -0.94
N HIS A 98 2.59 18.48 -1.13
CA HIS A 98 3.80 18.65 -1.93
C HIS A 98 3.59 18.34 -3.42
N HIS A 99 2.84 17.26 -3.76
CA HIS A 99 2.69 16.82 -5.14
C HIS A 99 1.47 17.41 -5.83
N TYR A 100 0.30 17.40 -5.17
CA TYR A 100 -0.95 17.86 -5.80
C TYR A 100 -1.22 19.36 -5.61
N ASN A 101 -0.74 19.97 -4.55
CA ASN A 101 -1.00 21.38 -4.23
C ASN A 101 0.27 22.13 -3.79
N PRO A 102 1.37 22.09 -4.57
CA PRO A 102 2.61 22.73 -4.19
C PRO A 102 2.44 24.24 -4.02
N GLY A 103 3.06 24.81 -2.99
CA GLY A 103 3.00 26.26 -2.68
C GLY A 103 1.70 26.72 -2.04
N LYS A 104 0.72 25.83 -1.79
CA LYS A 104 -0.56 26.21 -1.16
C LYS A 104 -0.47 26.32 0.37
N SER A 105 0.45 25.61 1.01
CA SER A 105 0.65 25.64 2.45
C SER A 105 2.07 25.24 2.82
N GLN A 106 2.93 26.23 3.05
CA GLN A 106 4.31 25.99 3.48
C GLN A 106 4.36 25.16 4.78
N PHE A 107 3.50 25.46 5.73
CA PHE A 107 3.41 24.69 6.97
C PHE A 107 3.07 23.21 6.72
N GLY A 108 2.12 22.93 5.83
CA GLY A 108 1.75 21.56 5.46
C GLY A 108 2.88 20.83 4.77
N GLU A 109 3.51 21.47 3.80
CA GLU A 109 4.66 20.93 3.06
C GLU A 109 5.82 20.59 4.01
N ASP A 110 6.26 21.52 4.82
CA ASP A 110 7.37 21.32 5.77
C ASP A 110 7.06 20.23 6.80
N ARG A 111 5.84 20.25 7.34
CA ARG A 111 5.41 19.27 8.33
C ARG A 111 5.43 17.85 7.77
N TYR A 112 4.76 17.63 6.63
CA TYR A 112 4.62 16.29 6.09
C TYR A 112 5.89 15.79 5.39
N PHE A 113 6.73 16.68 4.88
CA PHE A 113 8.07 16.30 4.43
C PHE A 113 8.92 15.74 5.59
N LYS A 114 8.94 16.43 6.75
CA LYS A 114 9.66 15.94 7.94
C LYS A 114 9.12 14.59 8.42
N ILE A 115 7.80 14.42 8.43
CA ILE A 115 7.16 13.16 8.82
C ILE A 115 7.53 12.05 7.82
N SER A 116 7.48 12.36 6.52
CA SER A 116 7.84 11.40 5.46
C SER A 116 9.29 10.95 5.56
N LYS A 117 10.22 11.88 5.81
CA LYS A 117 11.62 11.51 6.10
C LYS A 117 11.73 10.55 7.28
N LYS A 118 11.03 10.85 8.38
CA LYS A 118 11.04 9.99 9.56
C LYS A 118 10.47 8.60 9.28
N ILE A 119 9.47 8.49 8.40
CA ILE A 119 8.96 7.19 7.95
C ILE A 119 10.05 6.40 7.20
N TYR A 120 10.76 7.05 6.28
CA TYR A 120 11.86 6.42 5.55
C TYR A 120 12.98 5.97 6.47
N ASP A 121 13.39 6.81 7.43
CA ASP A 121 14.39 6.48 8.44
C ASP A 121 13.99 5.24 9.24
N ASN A 122 12.75 5.21 9.75
CA ASN A 122 12.24 4.10 10.56
C ASN A 122 12.12 2.78 9.76
N LEU A 123 11.68 2.87 8.50
CA LEU A 123 11.59 1.68 7.63
C LEU A 123 12.98 1.15 7.27
N ASP A 124 13.95 2.03 6.99
CA ASP A 124 15.32 1.61 6.71
C ASP A 124 15.98 0.99 7.95
N GLU A 125 15.79 1.58 9.13
CA GLU A 125 16.27 1.04 10.40
C GLU A 125 15.65 -0.34 10.68
N ARG A 126 14.34 -0.50 10.51
CA ARG A 126 13.69 -1.83 10.65
C ARG A 126 14.30 -2.85 9.71
N LEU A 127 14.48 -2.50 8.46
CA LEU A 127 15.00 -3.39 7.42
C LEU A 127 16.51 -3.63 7.51
N SER A 128 17.22 -2.92 8.37
CA SER A 128 18.62 -3.25 8.70
C SER A 128 18.74 -4.52 9.54
N ASN A 129 17.69 -4.87 10.29
CA ASN A 129 17.65 -6.00 11.21
C ASN A 129 16.75 -7.15 10.71
N SER A 130 16.12 -7.01 9.56
CA SER A 130 15.24 -8.04 8.99
C SER A 130 15.17 -7.92 7.47
N LYS A 131 14.83 -9.02 6.82
CA LYS A 131 14.68 -9.06 5.37
C LYS A 131 13.43 -8.32 4.90
N TYR A 132 12.33 -8.48 5.61
CA TYR A 132 11.03 -7.85 5.37
C TYR A 132 10.50 -7.17 6.63
N LEU A 133 9.40 -6.45 6.53
CA LEU A 133 8.86 -5.63 7.64
C LEU A 133 8.51 -6.45 8.88
N SER A 134 8.01 -7.66 8.71
CA SER A 134 7.62 -8.55 9.82
C SER A 134 8.60 -9.70 10.08
N GLY A 135 9.83 -9.63 9.57
CA GLY A 135 10.88 -10.64 9.76
C GLY A 135 11.49 -11.14 8.45
N GLU A 136 11.70 -12.46 8.36
CA GLU A 136 12.39 -13.06 7.20
C GLU A 136 11.48 -13.33 6.01
N ASP A 137 10.17 -13.38 6.23
CA ASP A 137 9.18 -13.73 5.22
C ASP A 137 8.45 -12.49 4.69
N TYR A 138 8.18 -12.52 3.37
CA TYR A 138 7.34 -11.54 2.69
C TYR A 138 5.88 -11.74 3.09
N THR A 139 5.24 -10.68 3.58
CA THR A 139 3.91 -10.74 4.18
C THR A 139 2.98 -9.64 3.67
N ILE A 140 1.73 -9.66 4.13
CA ILE A 140 0.75 -8.61 3.84
C ILE A 140 1.18 -7.22 4.37
N ALA A 141 2.07 -7.15 5.33
CA ALA A 141 2.65 -5.88 5.79
C ALA A 141 3.49 -5.22 4.69
N ASP A 142 4.30 -6.04 3.98
CA ASP A 142 5.10 -5.58 2.84
C ASP A 142 4.21 -5.26 1.64
N ILE A 143 3.23 -6.11 1.35
CA ILE A 143 2.26 -5.90 0.26
C ILE A 143 1.50 -4.57 0.43
N GLY A 144 1.12 -4.25 1.67
CA GLY A 144 0.43 -2.99 1.98
C GLY A 144 1.32 -1.76 1.92
N THR A 145 2.61 -1.91 2.28
CA THR A 145 3.56 -0.79 2.39
C THR A 145 4.23 -0.45 1.05
N PHE A 146 4.55 -1.46 0.25
CA PHE A 146 5.31 -1.30 -1.00
C PHE A 146 4.73 -0.24 -1.95
N PRO A 147 3.41 -0.19 -2.23
CA PRO A 147 2.85 0.80 -3.16
C PRO A 147 3.06 2.25 -2.73
N TRP A 148 3.17 2.51 -1.44
CA TRP A 148 3.46 3.84 -0.90
C TRP A 148 4.91 4.24 -1.17
N ILE A 149 5.85 3.34 -0.93
CA ILE A 149 7.27 3.58 -1.21
C ILE A 149 7.53 3.64 -2.72
N ALA A 150 6.75 2.94 -3.53
CA ALA A 150 6.81 3.03 -4.99
C ALA A 150 6.48 4.43 -5.55
N ARG A 151 5.92 5.32 -4.71
CA ARG A 151 5.72 6.73 -5.03
C ARG A 151 6.87 7.64 -4.55
N HIS A 152 8.06 7.09 -4.27
CA HIS A 152 9.22 7.82 -3.73
C HIS A 152 9.59 9.10 -4.50
N LYS A 153 9.33 9.14 -5.82
CA LYS A 153 9.54 10.36 -6.63
C LYS A 153 8.59 11.50 -6.26
N TRP A 154 7.38 11.18 -5.79
CA TRP A 154 6.41 12.18 -5.32
C TRP A 154 6.75 12.71 -3.93
N HIS A 155 7.59 11.98 -3.20
CA HIS A 155 8.02 12.38 -1.86
C HIS A 155 9.22 13.33 -1.88
N ASP A 156 9.93 13.46 -3.00
CA ASP A 156 11.16 14.23 -3.14
C ASP A 156 12.23 13.86 -2.06
N ILE A 157 12.24 12.60 -1.65
CA ILE A 157 13.19 12.05 -0.67
C ILE A 157 14.19 11.14 -1.37
N GLY A 158 13.70 10.32 -2.31
CA GLY A 158 14.48 9.30 -2.99
C GLY A 158 14.82 8.11 -2.10
N LEU A 159 15.47 7.12 -2.68
CA LEU A 159 15.85 5.88 -1.98
C LEU A 159 17.35 5.70 -1.79
N ILE A 160 18.17 6.53 -2.47
CA ILE A 160 19.62 6.33 -2.57
C ILE A 160 20.35 6.32 -1.20
N ASN A 161 19.83 7.06 -0.25
CA ASN A 161 20.41 7.18 1.09
C ASN A 161 19.84 6.12 2.09
N TYR A 162 18.93 5.28 1.65
CA TYR A 162 18.22 4.29 2.45
C TYR A 162 18.57 2.89 1.95
N VAL A 163 19.74 2.38 2.34
CA VAL A 163 20.32 1.16 1.76
C VAL A 163 19.44 -0.07 1.96
N ASN A 164 18.88 -0.23 3.17
CA ASN A 164 18.06 -1.37 3.53
C ASN A 164 16.66 -1.30 2.90
N LEU A 165 16.06 -0.10 2.93
CA LEU A 165 14.78 0.15 2.26
C LEU A 165 14.91 -0.03 0.74
N THR A 166 16.05 0.40 0.14
CA THR A 166 16.34 0.19 -1.28
C THR A 166 16.50 -1.30 -1.63
N ARG A 167 17.16 -2.09 -0.79
CA ARG A 167 17.25 -3.54 -0.95
C ARG A 167 15.86 -4.17 -0.94
N TRP A 168 15.06 -3.91 0.10
CA TRP A 168 13.69 -4.38 0.24
C TRP A 168 12.82 -3.98 -0.97
N TYR A 169 12.91 -2.73 -1.39
CA TYR A 169 12.20 -2.22 -2.56
C TYR A 169 12.56 -2.98 -3.83
N LYS A 170 13.86 -3.19 -4.10
CA LYS A 170 14.36 -3.92 -5.28
C LYS A 170 13.93 -5.38 -5.28
N ASP A 171 13.92 -6.01 -4.12
CA ASP A 171 13.53 -7.42 -4.02
C ASP A 171 12.03 -7.60 -4.31
N ILE A 172 11.19 -6.72 -3.80
CA ILE A 172 9.75 -6.77 -4.05
C ILE A 172 9.41 -6.35 -5.48
N SER A 173 10.05 -5.33 -6.02
CA SER A 173 9.78 -4.81 -7.37
C SER A 173 10.06 -5.80 -8.51
N LYS A 174 10.81 -6.89 -8.24
CA LYS A 174 11.12 -7.95 -9.22
C LYS A 174 10.06 -9.05 -9.27
N ARG A 175 9.14 -9.10 -8.30
CA ARG A 175 8.12 -10.14 -8.23
C ARG A 175 7.11 -9.95 -9.37
N GLU A 176 6.84 -11.01 -10.12
CA GLU A 176 5.90 -10.94 -11.26
C GLU A 176 4.50 -10.46 -10.84
N ALA A 177 4.00 -10.95 -9.70
CA ALA A 177 2.72 -10.54 -9.14
C ALA A 177 2.69 -9.04 -8.76
N VAL A 178 3.80 -8.52 -8.26
CA VAL A 178 3.92 -7.08 -7.92
C VAL A 178 3.93 -6.25 -9.20
N ILE A 179 4.65 -6.66 -10.23
CA ILE A 179 4.69 -5.97 -11.54
C ILE A 179 3.28 -5.93 -12.15
N LYS A 180 2.60 -7.07 -12.23
CA LYS A 180 1.24 -7.17 -12.76
C LYS A 180 0.26 -6.34 -11.94
N GLY A 181 0.23 -6.53 -10.62
CA GLY A 181 -0.68 -5.83 -9.74
C GLY A 181 -0.48 -4.32 -9.70
N PHE A 182 0.75 -3.83 -9.94
CA PHE A 182 1.06 -2.41 -10.00
C PHE A 182 0.54 -1.75 -11.30
N SER A 183 0.64 -2.44 -12.43
CA SER A 183 0.24 -1.92 -13.75
C SER A 183 -1.22 -2.15 -14.13
N ILE A 184 -2.02 -2.79 -13.28
CA ILE A 184 -3.35 -3.31 -13.62
C ILE A 184 -4.36 -2.27 -14.10
N MET A 185 -4.23 -1.03 -13.64
CA MET A 185 -5.10 0.08 -14.05
C MET A 185 -4.53 0.89 -15.22
N ASN A 186 -3.26 0.70 -15.53
CA ASN A 186 -2.56 1.35 -16.60
C ASN A 186 -1.34 0.50 -16.99
N GLU A 187 -1.47 -0.23 -18.09
CA GLU A 187 -0.41 -1.13 -18.58
C GLU A 187 0.93 -0.43 -18.90
N LYS A 188 0.89 0.89 -19.08
CA LYS A 188 2.10 1.71 -19.27
C LYS A 188 2.76 2.13 -17.97
N GLU A 189 2.09 1.93 -16.84
CA GLU A 189 2.63 2.28 -15.53
C GLU A 189 3.63 1.21 -15.09
N THR A 190 4.88 1.60 -14.96
CA THR A 190 5.97 0.75 -14.49
C THR A 190 6.35 1.12 -13.07
N ILE A 191 6.84 0.13 -12.31
CA ILE A 191 7.38 0.38 -10.97
C ILE A 191 8.60 1.31 -11.13
N PRO A 192 8.63 2.48 -10.47
CA PRO A 192 9.75 3.41 -10.58
C PRO A 192 11.06 2.78 -10.11
N LYS A 193 12.14 3.06 -10.81
CA LYS A 193 13.47 2.66 -10.34
C LYS A 193 13.88 3.53 -9.15
N PRO A 194 14.56 2.93 -8.14
CA PRO A 194 15.08 3.67 -7.00
C PRO A 194 16.12 4.71 -7.40
#